data_2a8a20cea09d2b02b6fd09ed9272038c
#
_entry.id   2a8a20cea09d2b02b6fd09ed9272038c
#
_cell.length_a   1.000
_cell.length_b   1.000
_cell.length_c   1.000
_cell.angle_alpha   90.00
_cell.angle_beta   90.00
_cell.angle_gamma   90.00
#
_symmetry.space_group_name_H-M   'P 1'
#
loop_
_entity.id
_entity.type
_entity.pdbx_description
1 polymer ?
#
loop_
_entity_poly.entity_id
_entity_poly.type
_entity_poly.pdbx_seq_one_letter_code
_entity_poly.pdbx_strand_id
1 'polypeptide(L)'
;MWNRRDWDDFFVIVGRRWSAHRPPRPVDLSRRNRLVPTEGYSLAELDDAGLSIEQAEYLGLPVDAGRVGSYGPNITALREFYRASRSRF
;
A
#
# COMPACT_ATOMS: atom_id res chain seq x y z
N MET A 1 9.85 9.88 4.76
CA MET A 1 8.44 10.36 4.76
C MET A 1 8.24 11.30 3.57
N TRP A 2 7.08 11.25 2.96
CA TRP A 2 6.78 12.17 1.87
C TRP A 2 6.62 13.58 2.40
N ASN A 3 7.14 14.55 1.64
CA ASN A 3 6.89 15.95 1.92
C ASN A 3 5.64 16.40 1.16
N ARG A 4 5.26 17.68 1.35
CA ARG A 4 4.06 18.22 0.72
C ARG A 4 4.08 18.12 -0.81
N ARG A 5 5.25 18.36 -1.40
CA ARG A 5 5.41 18.27 -2.85
C ARG A 5 5.16 16.86 -3.36
N ASP A 6 5.64 15.85 -2.64
CA ASP A 6 5.42 14.46 -3.00
C ASP A 6 3.92 14.14 -3.01
N TRP A 7 3.19 14.63 -2.02
CA TRP A 7 1.74 14.45 -1.95
C TRP A 7 1.02 15.13 -3.11
N ASP A 8 1.37 16.37 -3.41
CA ASP A 8 0.75 17.12 -4.50
C ASP A 8 0.99 16.43 -5.84
N ASP A 9 2.22 16.01 -6.09
CA ASP A 9 2.59 15.29 -7.31
C ASP A 9 1.86 13.96 -7.42
N PHE A 10 1.74 13.24 -6.30
CA PHE A 10 0.99 11.99 -6.26
C PHE A 10 -0.47 12.20 -6.67
N PHE A 11 -1.12 13.22 -6.11
CA PHE A 11 -2.52 13.49 -6.42
C PHE A 11 -2.72 13.90 -7.88
N VAL A 12 -1.78 14.62 -8.45
CA VAL A 12 -1.83 14.96 -9.87
C VAL A 12 -1.77 13.70 -10.73
N ILE A 13 -0.86 12.79 -10.42
CA ILE A 13 -0.71 11.53 -11.16
C ILE A 13 -1.94 10.66 -11.03
N VAL A 14 -2.46 10.50 -9.82
CA VAL A 14 -3.67 9.70 -9.57
C VAL A 14 -4.87 10.27 -10.31
N GLY A 15 -5.02 11.60 -10.31
CA GLY A 15 -6.11 12.23 -11.04
C GLY A 15 -6.06 12.01 -12.54
N ARG A 16 -4.85 11.88 -13.12
CA ARG A 16 -4.68 11.63 -14.55
C ARG A 16 -4.76 10.16 -14.93
N ARG A 17 -4.34 9.28 -14.04
CA ARG A 17 -4.12 7.85 -14.35
C ARG A 17 -4.77 6.95 -13.32
N TRP A 18 -5.91 7.36 -12.82
CA TRP A 18 -6.59 6.63 -11.76
C TRP A 18 -6.75 5.13 -12.06
N SER A 19 -7.19 4.81 -13.28
CA SER A 19 -7.40 3.42 -13.67
C SER A 19 -6.11 2.60 -13.74
N ALA A 20 -4.97 3.26 -14.01
CA ALA A 20 -3.68 2.59 -14.15
C ALA A 20 -2.89 2.59 -12.84
N HIS A 21 -3.24 3.46 -11.89
CA HIS A 21 -2.51 3.62 -10.63
C HIS A 21 -3.45 3.43 -9.44
N ARG A 22 -3.95 2.22 -9.31
CA ARG A 22 -4.83 1.86 -8.21
C ARG A 22 -4.02 1.30 -7.05
N PRO A 23 -4.39 1.65 -5.80
CA PRO A 23 -3.78 1.01 -4.65
C PRO A 23 -3.99 -0.51 -4.71
N PRO A 24 -2.96 -1.29 -4.41
CA PRO A 24 -3.11 -2.74 -4.35
C PRO A 24 -4.01 -3.14 -3.17
N ARG A 25 -4.69 -4.26 -3.32
CA ARG A 25 -5.56 -4.79 -2.28
C ARG A 25 -4.82 -5.83 -1.46
N PRO A 26 -4.92 -5.79 -0.13
CA PRO A 26 -4.25 -6.77 0.70
C PRO A 26 -4.94 -8.12 0.62
N VAL A 27 -4.13 -9.17 0.61
CA VAL A 27 -4.60 -10.54 0.64
C VAL A 27 -3.78 -11.31 1.67
N ASP A 28 -4.24 -12.47 2.06
CA ASP A 28 -3.47 -13.37 2.91
C ASP A 28 -3.88 -14.80 2.62
N LEU A 29 -3.13 -15.75 3.16
CA LEU A 29 -3.45 -17.16 3.04
C LEU A 29 -4.42 -17.57 4.16
N SER A 30 -5.51 -18.22 3.77
CA SER A 30 -6.42 -18.83 4.72
C SER A 30 -5.81 -20.11 5.30
N ARG A 31 -6.48 -20.69 6.29
CA ARG A 31 -6.07 -21.98 6.87
C ARG A 31 -5.97 -23.10 5.83
N ARG A 32 -6.64 -22.95 4.69
CA ARG A 32 -6.62 -23.92 3.60
C ARG A 32 -5.67 -23.53 2.48
N ASN A 33 -4.74 -22.62 2.75
CA ASN A 33 -3.77 -22.09 1.78
C ASN A 33 -4.41 -21.45 0.55
N ARG A 34 -5.59 -20.84 0.72
CA ARG A 34 -6.24 -20.07 -0.35
C ARG A 34 -6.00 -18.60 -0.11
N LEU A 35 -5.75 -17.86 -1.19
CA LEU A 35 -5.68 -16.41 -1.09
C LEU A 35 -7.07 -15.84 -0.82
N VAL A 36 -7.16 -15.06 0.23
CA VAL A 36 -8.42 -14.41 0.62
C VAL A 36 -8.15 -12.92 0.83
N PRO A 37 -9.11 -12.06 0.51
CA PRO A 37 -8.98 -10.63 0.82
C PRO A 37 -8.91 -10.42 2.32
N THR A 38 -8.12 -9.44 2.74
CA THR A 38 -8.07 -9.00 4.14
C THR A 38 -8.65 -7.60 4.25
N GLU A 39 -8.98 -7.18 5.47
CA GLU A 39 -9.51 -5.85 5.70
C GLU A 39 -8.46 -4.77 5.53
N GLY A 40 -7.18 -5.11 5.71
CA GLY A 40 -6.12 -4.14 5.56
C GLY A 40 -4.74 -4.77 5.65
N TYR A 41 -3.73 -3.97 5.34
CA TYR A 41 -2.33 -4.37 5.50
C TYR A 41 -1.97 -4.36 6.98
N SER A 42 -1.13 -5.32 7.38
CA SER A 42 -0.62 -5.33 8.75
C SER A 42 0.44 -4.24 8.94
N LEU A 43 0.67 -3.87 10.19
CA LEU A 43 1.72 -2.90 10.50
C LEU A 43 3.10 -3.40 10.08
N ALA A 44 3.34 -4.70 10.21
CA ALA A 44 4.61 -5.31 9.77
C ALA A 44 4.80 -5.19 8.26
N GLU A 45 3.73 -5.39 7.49
CA GLU A 45 3.79 -5.25 6.03
C GLU A 45 4.11 -3.81 5.63
N LEU A 46 3.48 -2.83 6.27
CA LEU A 46 3.75 -1.42 6.01
C LEU A 46 5.19 -1.06 6.37
N ASP A 47 5.64 -1.51 7.52
CA ASP A 47 7.00 -1.22 7.99
C ASP A 47 8.04 -1.79 7.02
N ASP A 48 7.86 -3.04 6.60
CA ASP A 48 8.76 -3.68 5.65
C ASP A 48 8.74 -3.00 4.27
N ALA A 49 7.62 -2.39 3.91
CA ALA A 49 7.51 -1.64 2.66
C ALA A 49 8.03 -0.20 2.78
N GLY A 50 8.40 0.23 3.99
CA GLY A 50 8.91 1.58 4.23
C GLY A 50 7.82 2.65 4.32
N LEU A 51 6.60 2.25 4.68
CA LEU A 51 5.46 3.16 4.79
C LEU A 51 5.05 3.36 6.25
N SER A 52 4.74 4.59 6.62
CA SER A 52 4.09 4.88 7.88
C SER A 52 2.59 4.66 7.76
N ILE A 53 1.90 4.55 8.91
CA ILE A 53 0.44 4.45 8.92
C ILE A 53 -0.18 5.69 8.25
N GLU A 54 0.35 6.86 8.54
CA GLU A 54 -0.15 8.11 7.94
C GLU A 54 -0.01 8.11 6.44
N GLN A 55 1.14 7.68 5.93
CA GLN A 55 1.35 7.57 4.48
C GLN A 55 0.38 6.58 3.85
N ALA A 56 0.17 5.43 4.49
CA ALA A 56 -0.76 4.44 4.00
C ALA A 56 -2.19 4.99 3.91
N GLU A 57 -2.64 5.69 4.94
CA GLU A 57 -3.97 6.30 4.95
C GLU A 57 -4.13 7.34 3.84
N TYR A 58 -3.14 8.18 3.67
CA TYR A 58 -3.16 9.18 2.61
C TYR A 58 -3.18 8.57 1.21
N LEU A 59 -2.50 7.45 1.05
CA LEU A 59 -2.47 6.74 -0.24
C LEU A 59 -3.74 5.94 -0.50
N GLY A 60 -4.67 5.93 0.43
CA GLY A 60 -5.89 5.15 0.31
C GLY A 60 -5.70 3.66 0.56
N LEU A 61 -4.62 3.29 1.23
CA LEU A 61 -4.34 1.90 1.57
C LEU A 61 -5.07 1.53 2.86
N PRO A 62 -5.82 0.43 2.87
CA PRO A 62 -6.46 -0.02 4.09
C PRO A 62 -5.43 -0.58 5.06
N VAL A 63 -5.60 -0.29 6.34
CA VAL A 63 -4.70 -0.75 7.40
C VAL A 63 -5.49 -1.51 8.44
N ASP A 64 -5.00 -2.69 8.81
CA ASP A 64 -5.58 -3.51 9.86
C ASP A 64 -4.52 -3.75 10.94
N ALA A 65 -4.51 -2.91 11.95
CA ALA A 65 -3.55 -2.98 13.04
C ALA A 65 -3.71 -4.23 13.91
N GLY A 66 -4.87 -4.86 13.87
CA GLY A 66 -5.13 -6.09 14.62
C GLY A 66 -4.61 -7.33 13.93
N ARG A 67 -4.24 -7.24 12.67
CA ARG A 67 -3.74 -8.39 11.93
C ARG A 67 -2.27 -8.62 12.26
N VAL A 68 -1.96 -9.84 12.68
CA VAL A 68 -0.60 -10.24 13.04
C VAL A 68 0.00 -11.00 11.88
N GLY A 69 1.18 -10.68 11.50
CA GLY A 69 1.85 -11.41 10.43
C GLY A 69 2.13 -10.53 9.23
N SER A 70 2.77 -11.15 8.25
CA SER A 70 3.31 -10.41 7.12
C SER A 70 3.30 -11.35 5.92
N TYR A 71 2.55 -10.98 4.89
CA TYR A 71 2.50 -11.75 3.65
C TYR A 71 3.40 -11.08 2.62
N GLY A 72 4.43 -11.78 2.19
CA GLY A 72 5.46 -11.23 1.30
C GLY A 72 4.93 -10.55 0.03
N PRO A 73 4.00 -11.17 -0.71
CA PRO A 73 3.44 -10.53 -1.90
C PRO A 73 2.76 -9.19 -1.63
N ASN A 74 2.16 -9.00 -0.45
CA ASN A 74 1.61 -7.69 -0.08
C ASN A 74 2.72 -6.65 0.05
N ILE A 75 3.84 -7.02 0.65
CA ILE A 75 4.99 -6.12 0.81
C ILE A 75 5.54 -5.72 -0.56
N THR A 76 5.69 -6.68 -1.45
CA THR A 76 6.14 -6.42 -2.81
C THR A 76 5.20 -5.47 -3.55
N ALA A 77 3.90 -5.71 -3.45
CA ALA A 77 2.89 -4.86 -4.09
C ALA A 77 2.92 -3.44 -3.52
N LEU A 78 3.08 -3.30 -2.21
CA LEU A 78 3.20 -1.99 -1.56
C LEU A 78 4.46 -1.24 -2.01
N ARG A 79 5.59 -1.93 -2.09
CA ARG A 79 6.84 -1.33 -2.56
C ARG A 79 6.73 -0.84 -3.99
N GLU A 80 6.14 -1.64 -4.86
CA GLU A 80 5.94 -1.28 -6.26
C GLU A 80 4.99 -0.09 -6.39
N PHE A 81 3.90 -0.10 -5.65
CA PHE A 81 2.95 1.00 -5.65
C PHE A 81 3.60 2.30 -5.16
N TYR A 82 4.33 2.25 -4.07
CA TYR A 82 5.04 3.39 -3.50
C TYR A 82 6.09 3.92 -4.47
N ARG A 83 6.86 3.03 -5.07
CA ARG A 83 7.88 3.41 -6.06
C ARG A 83 7.25 4.08 -7.27
N ALA A 84 6.17 3.51 -7.79
CA ALA A 84 5.46 4.08 -8.94
C ALA A 84 4.89 5.45 -8.61
N SER A 85 4.43 5.66 -7.38
CA SER A 85 3.92 6.96 -6.93
C SER A 85 5.00 8.03 -6.90
N ARG A 86 6.24 7.64 -6.63
CA ARG A 86 7.37 8.58 -6.49
C ARG A 86 8.20 8.75 -7.76
N SER A 87 8.31 7.70 -8.55
CA SER A 87 9.26 7.67 -9.68
C SER A 87 8.92 8.64 -10.81
N ARG A 88 7.78 9.28 -10.74
CA ARG A 88 7.33 10.23 -11.76
C ARG A 88 7.56 11.69 -11.38
N PHE A 89 8.16 11.89 -10.24
CA PHE A 89 8.36 13.25 -9.71
C PHE A 89 9.79 13.76 -10.00
#